data_087906432c93ef4c4470edf76ceb4be6
#
_entry.id   087906432c93ef4c4470edf76ceb4be6
#
_cell.length_a   1.000
_cell.length_b   1.000
_cell.length_c   1.000
_cell.angle_alpha   90.00
_cell.angle_beta   90.00
_cell.angle_gamma   90.00
#
_symmetry.space_group_name_H-M   'P 1'
#
loop_
_entity.id
_entity.type
_entity.pdbx_description
1 polymer ?
#
loop_
_entity_poly.entity_id
_entity_poly.type
_entity_poly.pdbx_seq_one_letter_code
_entity_poly.pdbx_strand_id
1 'polypeptide(L)'
;PAVPETAGGKPPPRGTASDMGRHKHIHVIRMKKQALVTGATSGIGRATALRLATEGYDVIATGRRSERLESLRREIEAAGGRCTTLTFDVRSEEAVRRNLEPLGRVDLLVNNAGLAAGLEHIDKGDTADWDAMIDTNVKGLLYVTRVITPKMVAAGGGHVFNIGSIAGTEPYENGAVYCASKHAVHAISQAMRADLLASGIKVTEIRPGMVETEFSEVRFHGDKERADRVYDGVEPLTGEDIAEAIAWAAQLPAHMTVNEMVLMPSQQAGAYYTHRKN
;
A
#
# COMPACT_ATOMS: atom_id res chain seq x y z
N PRO A 1 -54.46 -8.71 -52.74
CA PRO A 1 -53.91 -7.82 -53.69
C PRO A 1 -52.40 -8.02 -53.85
N ALA A 2 -52.09 -8.10 -55.15
CA ALA A 2 -50.83 -8.61 -55.69
C ALA A 2 -49.61 -7.76 -55.35
N VAL A 3 -48.47 -8.44 -55.24
CA VAL A 3 -47.11 -7.86 -55.29
C VAL A 3 -46.69 -7.80 -56.75
N PRO A 4 -46.11 -6.70 -57.26
CA PRO A 4 -45.44 -6.72 -58.56
C PRO A 4 -43.93 -7.04 -58.39
N GLU A 5 -43.48 -7.96 -59.19
CA GLU A 5 -42.11 -8.28 -59.55
C GLU A 5 -41.49 -7.15 -60.36
N THR A 6 -40.24 -6.72 -60.03
CA THR A 6 -39.41 -5.95 -60.97
C THR A 6 -37.93 -6.35 -60.83
N ALA A 7 -37.49 -6.97 -61.86
CA ALA A 7 -36.36 -6.67 -62.74
C ALA A 7 -34.94 -6.68 -62.16
N GLY A 8 -34.15 -7.58 -62.72
CA GLY A 8 -32.72 -7.80 -62.49
C GLY A 8 -31.82 -6.61 -62.86
N GLY A 9 -30.90 -6.33 -61.94
CA GLY A 9 -29.77 -5.43 -62.14
C GLY A 9 -28.47 -6.22 -62.14
N LYS A 10 -27.66 -6.02 -63.14
CA LYS A 10 -26.32 -6.60 -63.32
C LYS A 10 -25.40 -6.26 -62.15
N PRO A 11 -24.52 -7.17 -61.74
CA PRO A 11 -23.47 -6.92 -60.74
C PRO A 11 -22.39 -5.96 -61.30
N PRO A 12 -21.83 -5.08 -60.47
CA PRO A 12 -20.73 -4.20 -60.85
C PRO A 12 -19.42 -4.99 -60.97
N PRO A 13 -18.43 -4.47 -61.74
CA PRO A 13 -17.18 -5.16 -62.05
C PRO A 13 -16.27 -5.28 -60.85
N ARG A 14 -15.54 -6.39 -60.75
CA ARG A 14 -14.49 -6.65 -59.77
C ARG A 14 -13.36 -5.65 -59.96
N GLY A 15 -13.21 -4.75 -59.01
CA GLY A 15 -12.04 -3.90 -58.89
C GLY A 15 -10.83 -4.72 -58.35
N THR A 16 -9.72 -4.53 -58.99
CA THR A 16 -8.40 -5.17 -58.75
C THR A 16 -7.87 -4.83 -57.35
N ALA A 17 -7.40 -5.86 -56.69
CA ALA A 17 -6.67 -5.75 -55.43
C ALA A 17 -5.33 -5.03 -55.63
N SER A 18 -5.12 -3.89 -55.00
CA SER A 18 -3.81 -3.37 -54.63
C SER A 18 -4.01 -2.11 -53.80
N ASP A 19 -4.16 -2.26 -52.52
CA ASP A 19 -3.56 -1.34 -51.52
C ASP A 19 -3.47 -2.06 -50.19
N MET A 20 -2.34 -2.76 -49.95
CA MET A 20 -1.98 -3.23 -48.66
C MET A 20 -1.54 -2.05 -47.83
N GLY A 21 -2.50 -1.39 -47.22
CA GLY A 21 -2.26 -0.38 -46.18
C GLY A 21 -1.42 -0.97 -45.08
N ARG A 22 -0.16 -0.58 -45.00
CA ARG A 22 0.75 -0.86 -43.87
C ARG A 22 0.11 -0.30 -42.62
N HIS A 23 -0.56 -1.15 -41.84
CA HIS A 23 -0.93 -0.79 -40.47
C HIS A 23 0.39 -0.55 -39.71
N LYS A 24 0.75 0.72 -39.57
CA LYS A 24 1.74 1.15 -38.60
C LYS A 24 1.19 0.73 -37.24
N HIS A 25 1.73 -0.36 -36.69
CA HIS A 25 1.56 -0.67 -35.27
C HIS A 25 2.16 0.50 -34.47
N ILE A 26 1.31 1.46 -34.10
CA ILE A 26 1.69 2.44 -33.11
C ILE A 26 1.87 1.64 -31.82
N HIS A 27 3.11 1.37 -31.45
CA HIS A 27 3.46 0.89 -30.13
C HIS A 27 3.08 2.03 -29.17
N VAL A 28 1.87 1.97 -28.61
CA VAL A 28 1.51 2.80 -27.48
C VAL A 28 2.44 2.32 -26.34
N ILE A 29 3.49 3.08 -26.09
CA ILE A 29 4.34 2.88 -24.91
C ILE A 29 3.42 3.09 -23.71
N ARG A 30 2.85 2.01 -23.19
CA ARG A 30 2.05 2.04 -21.97
C ARG A 30 3.01 2.40 -20.83
N MET A 31 2.94 3.64 -20.36
CA MET A 31 3.73 4.05 -19.21
C MET A 31 3.45 3.07 -18.06
N LYS A 32 4.52 2.53 -17.47
CA LYS A 32 4.39 1.65 -16.32
C LYS A 32 3.71 2.40 -15.18
N LYS A 33 2.86 1.71 -14.44
CA LYS A 33 2.23 2.25 -13.23
C LYS A 33 3.28 2.50 -12.17
N GLN A 34 3.14 3.57 -11.39
CA GLN A 34 4.03 3.89 -10.29
C GLN A 34 3.38 3.58 -8.95
N ALA A 35 4.14 2.90 -8.08
CA ALA A 35 3.75 2.59 -6.71
C ALA A 35 4.69 3.29 -5.72
N LEU A 36 4.15 4.12 -4.83
CA LEU A 36 4.90 4.72 -3.73
C LEU A 36 4.64 3.92 -2.45
N VAL A 37 5.72 3.46 -1.81
CA VAL A 37 5.66 2.70 -0.56
C VAL A 37 6.43 3.44 0.53
N THR A 38 5.76 3.83 1.60
CA THR A 38 6.41 4.45 2.76
C THR A 38 6.87 3.40 3.76
N GLY A 39 7.99 3.67 4.47
CA GLY A 39 8.55 2.71 5.41
C GLY A 39 9.09 1.44 4.75
N ALA A 40 9.62 1.56 3.53
CA ALA A 40 10.08 0.42 2.71
C ALA A 40 11.43 -0.17 3.13
N THR A 41 11.99 0.22 4.27
CA THR A 41 13.33 -0.22 4.71
C THR A 41 13.33 -1.58 5.40
N SER A 42 12.18 -2.13 5.78
CA SER A 42 12.03 -3.43 6.45
C SER A 42 10.58 -3.93 6.43
N GLY A 43 10.38 -5.16 6.88
CA GLY A 43 9.07 -5.76 7.15
C GLY A 43 8.08 -5.64 5.99
N ILE A 44 6.83 -5.34 6.32
CA ILE A 44 5.72 -5.23 5.36
C ILE A 44 6.05 -4.29 4.19
N GLY A 45 6.62 -3.11 4.47
CA GLY A 45 6.91 -2.13 3.42
C GLY A 45 7.95 -2.62 2.41
N ARG A 46 9.01 -3.29 2.88
CA ARG A 46 10.03 -3.89 2.02
C ARG A 46 9.46 -5.02 1.16
N ALA A 47 8.73 -5.94 1.79
CA ALA A 47 8.09 -7.05 1.08
C ALA A 47 7.08 -6.52 0.04
N THR A 48 6.28 -5.51 0.39
CA THR A 48 5.33 -4.87 -0.53
C THR A 48 6.04 -4.23 -1.73
N ALA A 49 7.15 -3.51 -1.50
CA ALA A 49 7.92 -2.90 -2.58
C ALA A 49 8.45 -3.93 -3.58
N LEU A 50 9.02 -5.04 -3.07
CA LEU A 50 9.47 -6.16 -3.89
C LEU A 50 8.31 -6.79 -4.66
N ARG A 51 7.21 -7.08 -3.97
CA ARG A 51 6.04 -7.74 -4.58
C ARG A 51 5.39 -6.88 -5.66
N LEU A 52 5.25 -5.57 -5.46
CA LEU A 52 4.72 -4.65 -6.47
C LEU A 52 5.65 -4.49 -7.67
N ALA A 53 6.97 -4.56 -7.48
CA ALA A 53 7.93 -4.57 -8.58
C ALA A 53 7.74 -5.79 -9.48
N THR A 54 7.47 -6.98 -8.93
CA THR A 54 7.16 -8.20 -9.72
C THR A 54 5.84 -8.10 -10.47
N GLU A 55 4.88 -7.29 -9.99
CA GLU A 55 3.64 -6.96 -10.69
C GLU A 55 3.83 -5.89 -11.79
N GLY A 56 5.06 -5.46 -12.01
CA GLY A 56 5.42 -4.52 -13.08
C GLY A 56 5.25 -3.05 -12.73
N TYR A 57 5.08 -2.70 -11.45
CA TYR A 57 5.14 -1.32 -11.02
C TYR A 57 6.58 -0.79 -11.03
N ASP A 58 6.75 0.47 -11.44
CA ASP A 58 7.95 1.23 -11.09
C ASP A 58 7.77 1.70 -9.63
N VAL A 59 8.66 1.26 -8.73
CA VAL A 59 8.51 1.46 -7.29
C VAL A 59 9.23 2.73 -6.84
N ILE A 60 8.57 3.53 -6.02
CA ILE A 60 9.17 4.63 -5.26
C ILE A 60 9.19 4.19 -3.80
N ALA A 61 10.37 3.80 -3.31
CA ALA A 61 10.57 3.31 -1.96
C ALA A 61 11.07 4.43 -1.04
N THR A 62 10.38 4.67 0.08
CA THR A 62 10.78 5.73 1.01
C THR A 62 11.01 5.22 2.43
N GLY A 63 11.88 5.91 3.17
CA GLY A 63 12.19 5.58 4.55
C GLY A 63 13.35 6.40 5.08
N ARG A 64 13.77 6.13 6.31
CA ARG A 64 14.84 6.89 6.99
C ARG A 64 16.25 6.30 6.78
N ARG A 65 16.34 5.00 6.49
CA ARG A 65 17.61 4.25 6.42
C ARG A 65 18.05 4.11 4.96
N SER A 66 18.87 5.06 4.49
CA SER A 66 19.30 5.15 3.09
C SER A 66 19.99 3.88 2.58
N GLU A 67 20.85 3.25 3.39
CA GLU A 67 21.56 2.03 3.02
C GLU A 67 20.61 0.86 2.74
N ARG A 68 19.54 0.74 3.54
CA ARG A 68 18.53 -0.29 3.34
C ARG A 68 17.65 -0.02 2.10
N LEU A 69 17.33 1.24 1.83
CA LEU A 69 16.64 1.62 0.59
C LEU A 69 17.50 1.30 -0.63
N GLU A 70 18.80 1.57 -0.56
CA GLU A 70 19.73 1.26 -1.65
C GLU A 70 19.89 -0.26 -1.87
N SER A 71 19.88 -1.06 -0.78
CA SER A 71 19.86 -2.51 -0.88
C SER A 71 18.58 -3.01 -1.56
N LEU A 72 17.42 -2.47 -1.17
CA LEU A 72 16.13 -2.78 -1.78
C LEU A 72 16.10 -2.40 -3.28
N ARG A 73 16.62 -1.23 -3.63
CA ARG A 73 16.71 -0.79 -5.02
C ARG A 73 17.51 -1.78 -5.85
N ARG A 74 18.70 -2.16 -5.38
CA ARG A 74 19.56 -3.14 -6.10
C ARG A 74 18.87 -4.48 -6.30
N GLU A 75 18.12 -4.96 -5.32
CA GLU A 75 17.39 -6.21 -5.40
C GLU A 75 16.26 -6.14 -6.44
N ILE A 76 15.48 -5.06 -6.44
CA ILE A 76 14.43 -4.84 -7.44
C ILE A 76 15.02 -4.73 -8.85
N GLU A 77 16.12 -3.99 -9.02
CA GLU A 77 16.79 -3.83 -10.31
C GLU A 77 17.43 -5.12 -10.83
N ALA A 78 18.00 -5.94 -9.94
CA ALA A 78 18.54 -7.25 -10.28
C ALA A 78 17.44 -8.22 -10.76
N ALA A 79 16.20 -8.05 -10.28
CA ALA A 79 15.03 -8.78 -10.76
C ALA A 79 14.38 -8.17 -12.03
N GLY A 80 15.01 -7.15 -12.64
CA GLY A 80 14.52 -6.48 -13.85
C GLY A 80 13.44 -5.41 -13.62
N GLY A 81 13.15 -5.05 -12.36
CA GLY A 81 12.26 -3.96 -11.99
C GLY A 81 12.94 -2.59 -12.04
N ARG A 82 12.20 -1.55 -11.69
CA ARG A 82 12.74 -0.19 -11.45
C ARG A 82 12.37 0.27 -10.06
N CYS A 83 13.34 0.89 -9.37
CA CYS A 83 13.12 1.44 -8.05
C CYS A 83 13.83 2.80 -7.91
N THR A 84 13.06 3.80 -7.46
CA THR A 84 13.60 5.09 -7.02
C THR A 84 13.53 5.14 -5.50
N THR A 85 14.59 5.60 -4.86
CA THR A 85 14.65 5.70 -3.39
C THR A 85 14.63 7.16 -2.94
N LEU A 86 13.84 7.46 -1.92
CA LEU A 86 13.75 8.78 -1.31
C LEU A 86 13.95 8.65 0.21
N THR A 87 15.01 9.27 0.72
CA THR A 87 15.33 9.19 2.15
C THR A 87 14.80 10.40 2.89
N PHE A 88 13.76 10.20 3.70
CA PHE A 88 13.19 11.21 4.59
C PHE A 88 12.38 10.58 5.71
N ASP A 89 12.04 11.41 6.72
CA ASP A 89 11.14 11.05 7.80
C ASP A 89 9.73 11.58 7.51
N VAL A 90 8.73 10.71 7.53
CA VAL A 90 7.32 11.09 7.29
C VAL A 90 6.76 12.03 8.36
N ARG A 91 7.39 12.12 9.53
CA ARG A 91 7.01 13.03 10.62
C ARG A 91 7.28 14.50 10.27
N SER A 92 8.17 14.77 9.34
CA SER A 92 8.46 16.13 8.87
C SER A 92 7.61 16.45 7.64
N GLU A 93 6.60 17.31 7.80
CA GLU A 93 5.77 17.78 6.68
C GLU A 93 6.63 18.43 5.59
N GLU A 94 7.60 19.26 5.98
CA GLU A 94 8.53 19.90 5.03
C GLU A 94 9.32 18.88 4.21
N ALA A 95 9.86 17.83 4.87
CA ALA A 95 10.60 16.78 4.19
C ALA A 95 9.69 15.97 3.25
N VAL A 96 8.46 15.66 3.66
CA VAL A 96 7.45 15.00 2.82
C VAL A 96 7.18 15.84 1.56
N ARG A 97 6.87 17.13 1.72
CA ARG A 97 6.61 18.03 0.60
C ARG A 97 7.81 18.13 -0.34
N ARG A 98 8.99 18.41 0.19
CA ARG A 98 10.24 18.58 -0.60
C ARG A 98 10.53 17.35 -1.46
N ASN A 99 10.31 16.14 -0.95
CA ASN A 99 10.60 14.89 -1.65
C ASN A 99 9.46 14.42 -2.56
N LEU A 100 8.20 14.64 -2.21
CA LEU A 100 7.07 14.06 -2.93
C LEU A 100 6.37 15.06 -3.88
N GLU A 101 6.44 16.37 -3.66
CA GLU A 101 5.87 17.35 -4.60
C GLU A 101 6.47 17.27 -6.01
N PRO A 102 7.79 17.06 -6.20
CA PRO A 102 8.37 16.92 -7.53
C PRO A 102 7.96 15.65 -8.29
N LEU A 103 7.39 14.67 -7.61
CA LEU A 103 6.95 13.43 -8.26
C LEU A 103 5.84 13.73 -9.28
N GLY A 104 5.87 13.03 -10.39
CA GLY A 104 4.80 13.04 -11.36
C GLY A 104 3.58 12.22 -10.90
N ARG A 105 3.07 11.40 -11.82
CA ARG A 105 1.94 10.50 -11.55
C ARG A 105 2.33 9.44 -10.51
N VAL A 106 1.41 9.14 -9.60
CA VAL A 106 1.47 7.99 -8.70
C VAL A 106 0.14 7.25 -8.83
N ASP A 107 0.18 5.96 -9.17
CA ASP A 107 -1.02 5.13 -9.40
C ASP A 107 -1.44 4.38 -8.14
N LEU A 108 -0.47 4.05 -7.27
CA LEU A 108 -0.67 3.31 -6.05
C LEU A 108 0.16 3.92 -4.93
N LEU A 109 -0.47 4.18 -3.78
CA LEU A 109 0.18 4.64 -2.56
C LEU A 109 -0.01 3.59 -1.47
N VAL A 110 1.09 3.17 -0.83
CA VAL A 110 1.05 2.34 0.37
C VAL A 110 1.57 3.15 1.55
N ASN A 111 0.68 3.64 2.38
CA ASN A 111 0.97 4.26 3.66
C ASN A 111 1.28 3.16 4.68
N ASN A 112 2.53 2.71 4.67
CA ASN A 112 3.00 1.64 5.54
C ASN A 112 3.90 2.15 6.68
N ALA A 113 4.55 3.31 6.53
CA ALA A 113 5.37 3.88 7.59
C ALA A 113 4.58 3.96 8.90
N GLY A 114 5.05 3.27 9.91
CA GLY A 114 4.40 3.19 11.22
C GLY A 114 5.30 2.49 12.22
N LEU A 115 5.02 2.71 13.51
CA LEU A 115 5.72 2.06 14.61
C LEU A 115 4.78 1.88 15.81
N ALA A 116 5.17 0.99 16.72
CA ALA A 116 4.79 1.05 18.13
C ALA A 116 6.06 1.33 18.95
N ALA A 117 5.89 2.00 20.06
CA ALA A 117 6.95 2.28 21.03
C ALA A 117 6.40 2.12 22.44
N GLY A 118 7.11 1.37 23.29
CA GLY A 118 6.69 1.03 24.63
C GLY A 118 5.52 0.04 24.70
N LEU A 119 5.29 -0.48 25.89
CA LEU A 119 4.17 -1.36 26.25
C LEU A 119 3.92 -1.26 27.75
N GLU A 120 3.62 -0.06 28.23
CA GLU A 120 3.40 0.29 29.63
C GLU A 120 1.94 0.71 29.85
N HIS A 121 1.48 0.60 31.11
CA HIS A 121 0.23 1.21 31.53
C HIS A 121 0.24 2.72 31.27
N ILE A 122 -0.94 3.29 31.04
CA ILE A 122 -1.11 4.70 30.67
C ILE A 122 -0.50 5.67 31.69
N ASP A 123 -0.45 5.29 32.98
CA ASP A 123 0.13 6.06 34.06
C ASP A 123 1.66 6.01 34.14
N LYS A 124 2.31 5.16 33.30
CA LYS A 124 3.77 4.90 33.29
C LYS A 124 4.42 5.06 31.93
N GLY A 125 3.64 5.33 30.89
CA GLY A 125 4.15 5.41 29.54
C GLY A 125 5.03 6.64 29.30
N ASP A 126 6.01 6.48 28.43
CA ASP A 126 6.87 7.59 27.98
C ASP A 126 6.15 8.45 26.95
N THR A 127 6.05 9.74 27.20
CA THR A 127 5.40 10.70 26.30
C THR A 127 6.15 10.87 24.98
N ALA A 128 7.47 10.67 24.95
CA ALA A 128 8.25 10.66 23.70
C ALA A 128 7.86 9.50 22.77
N ASP A 129 7.56 8.34 23.35
CA ASP A 129 7.02 7.20 22.61
C ASP A 129 5.63 7.49 22.04
N TRP A 130 4.79 8.17 22.83
CA TRP A 130 3.45 8.58 22.40
C TRP A 130 3.52 9.55 21.22
N ASP A 131 4.35 10.59 21.32
CA ASP A 131 4.57 11.54 20.24
C ASP A 131 5.10 10.84 18.98
N ALA A 132 6.07 9.94 19.13
CA ALA A 132 6.60 9.18 18.02
C ALA A 132 5.54 8.34 17.29
N MET A 133 4.61 7.70 18.04
CA MET A 133 3.52 6.92 17.47
C MET A 133 2.49 7.81 16.74
N ILE A 134 2.06 8.90 17.36
CA ILE A 134 1.08 9.82 16.75
C ILE A 134 1.67 10.51 15.52
N ASP A 135 2.88 11.03 15.63
CA ASP A 135 3.54 11.75 14.54
C ASP A 135 3.79 10.84 13.34
N THR A 136 4.18 9.57 13.58
CA THR A 136 4.45 8.63 12.49
C THR A 136 3.16 8.04 11.91
N ASN A 137 2.34 7.42 12.77
CA ASN A 137 1.22 6.59 12.33
C ASN A 137 0.04 7.42 11.82
N VAL A 138 -0.13 8.64 12.35
CA VAL A 138 -1.27 9.52 12.02
C VAL A 138 -0.82 10.69 11.16
N LYS A 139 0.01 11.60 11.69
CA LYS A 139 0.41 12.80 10.94
C LYS A 139 1.23 12.45 9.69
N GLY A 140 2.18 11.52 9.81
CA GLY A 140 3.00 11.09 8.67
C GLY A 140 2.15 10.52 7.53
N LEU A 141 1.16 9.67 7.85
CA LEU A 141 0.19 9.19 6.87
C LEU A 141 -0.58 10.34 6.21
N LEU A 142 -1.07 11.29 7.00
CA LEU A 142 -1.83 12.44 6.48
C LEU A 142 -0.96 13.34 5.59
N TYR A 143 0.29 13.64 5.97
CA TYR A 143 1.20 14.46 5.17
C TYR A 143 1.49 13.84 3.80
N VAL A 144 1.82 12.55 3.78
CA VAL A 144 2.04 11.81 2.53
C VAL A 144 0.77 11.80 1.66
N THR A 145 -0.37 11.45 2.26
CA THR A 145 -1.66 11.41 1.57
C THR A 145 -2.00 12.77 0.96
N ARG A 146 -1.83 13.87 1.71
CA ARG A 146 -2.11 15.24 1.27
C ARG A 146 -1.32 15.66 0.05
N VAL A 147 -0.09 15.16 -0.11
CA VAL A 147 0.75 15.47 -1.28
C VAL A 147 0.43 14.56 -2.48
N ILE A 148 0.10 13.30 -2.24
CA ILE A 148 -0.05 12.31 -3.32
C ILE A 148 -1.45 12.28 -3.91
N THR A 149 -2.50 12.41 -3.10
CA THR A 149 -3.88 12.29 -3.61
C THR A 149 -4.25 13.33 -4.67
N PRO A 150 -3.80 14.61 -4.65
CA PRO A 150 -4.04 15.54 -5.75
C PRO A 150 -3.44 15.08 -7.09
N LYS A 151 -2.31 14.36 -7.07
CA LYS A 151 -1.69 13.79 -8.27
C LYS A 151 -2.53 12.64 -8.83
N MET A 152 -3.12 11.81 -7.95
CA MET A 152 -4.07 10.76 -8.34
C MET A 152 -5.35 11.35 -8.93
N VAL A 153 -5.90 12.41 -8.31
CA VAL A 153 -7.08 13.14 -8.84
C VAL A 153 -6.78 13.66 -10.24
N ALA A 154 -5.65 14.34 -10.43
CA ALA A 154 -5.24 14.85 -11.73
C ALA A 154 -5.01 13.74 -12.78
N ALA A 155 -4.64 12.54 -12.34
CA ALA A 155 -4.45 11.36 -13.19
C ALA A 155 -5.77 10.61 -13.50
N GLY A 156 -6.90 11.01 -12.88
CA GLY A 156 -8.20 10.39 -13.06
C GLY A 156 -8.41 9.10 -12.26
N GLY A 157 -7.70 8.92 -11.17
CA GLY A 157 -7.86 7.77 -10.26
C GLY A 157 -6.56 7.28 -9.67
N GLY A 158 -6.67 6.28 -8.80
CA GLY A 158 -5.55 5.66 -8.11
C GLY A 158 -6.02 4.67 -7.04
N HIS A 159 -5.08 4.10 -6.29
CA HIS A 159 -5.40 3.23 -5.17
C HIS A 159 -4.50 3.55 -3.97
N VAL A 160 -5.10 3.84 -2.84
CA VAL A 160 -4.41 4.06 -1.57
C VAL A 160 -4.61 2.85 -0.67
N PHE A 161 -3.51 2.30 -0.17
CA PHE A 161 -3.49 1.30 0.89
C PHE A 161 -2.98 1.93 2.17
N ASN A 162 -3.76 1.84 3.24
CA ASN A 162 -3.34 2.24 4.57
C ASN A 162 -3.09 1.01 5.41
N ILE A 163 -1.91 0.89 6.02
CA ILE A 163 -1.59 -0.22 6.91
C ILE A 163 -2.07 0.13 8.31
N GLY A 164 -3.26 -0.38 8.62
CA GLY A 164 -3.87 -0.34 9.94
C GLY A 164 -3.29 -1.39 10.89
N SER A 165 -4.15 -1.99 11.67
CA SER A 165 -3.88 -3.12 12.58
C SER A 165 -5.21 -3.62 13.13
N ILE A 166 -5.26 -4.84 13.64
CA ILE A 166 -6.36 -5.28 14.51
C ILE A 166 -6.51 -4.37 15.73
N ALA A 167 -5.43 -3.76 16.21
CA ALA A 167 -5.40 -2.74 17.25
C ALA A 167 -6.19 -1.46 16.89
N GLY A 168 -6.58 -1.29 15.64
CA GLY A 168 -7.45 -0.20 15.17
C GLY A 168 -8.93 -0.42 15.42
N THR A 169 -9.32 -1.58 15.92
CA THR A 169 -10.71 -1.95 16.28
C THR A 169 -10.82 -2.64 17.62
N GLU A 170 -9.76 -3.29 18.09
CA GLU A 170 -9.72 -4.01 19.35
C GLU A 170 -8.57 -3.45 20.22
N PRO A 171 -8.84 -2.51 21.13
CA PRO A 171 -7.81 -1.99 22.03
C PRO A 171 -7.39 -3.05 23.04
N TYR A 172 -6.14 -3.03 23.45
CA TYR A 172 -5.58 -3.96 24.43
C TYR A 172 -4.79 -3.22 25.52
N GLU A 173 -4.65 -3.89 26.66
CA GLU A 173 -3.90 -3.38 27.82
C GLU A 173 -2.46 -3.03 27.45
N ASN A 174 -1.93 -1.95 28.02
CA ASN A 174 -0.59 -1.41 27.75
C ASN A 174 -0.39 -0.84 26.33
N GLY A 175 -1.41 -0.92 25.47
CA GLY A 175 -1.34 -0.46 24.08
C GLY A 175 -2.07 0.83 23.80
N ALA A 176 -2.43 1.63 24.80
CA ALA A 176 -3.37 2.75 24.68
C ALA A 176 -3.09 3.66 23.48
N VAL A 177 -1.90 4.23 23.37
CA VAL A 177 -1.57 5.21 22.31
C VAL A 177 -1.36 4.54 20.96
N TYR A 178 -0.77 3.34 20.93
CA TYR A 178 -0.70 2.58 19.67
C TYR A 178 -2.10 2.25 19.15
N CYS A 179 -2.99 1.73 20.01
CA CYS A 179 -4.39 1.46 19.63
C CYS A 179 -5.10 2.74 19.16
N ALA A 180 -4.94 3.85 19.88
CA ALA A 180 -5.51 5.14 19.48
C ALA A 180 -5.01 5.56 18.09
N SER A 181 -3.71 5.45 17.82
CA SER A 181 -3.13 5.77 16.51
C SER A 181 -3.69 4.89 15.39
N LYS A 182 -3.92 3.61 15.64
CA LYS A 182 -4.49 2.68 14.66
C LYS A 182 -6.01 2.83 14.51
N HIS A 183 -6.75 3.21 15.55
CA HIS A 183 -8.14 3.66 15.43
C HIS A 183 -8.24 4.93 14.57
N ALA A 184 -7.29 5.87 14.74
CA ALA A 184 -7.24 7.04 13.88
C ALA A 184 -7.01 6.67 12.41
N VAL A 185 -6.08 5.73 12.09
CA VAL A 185 -5.88 5.23 10.72
C VAL A 185 -7.16 4.61 10.17
N HIS A 186 -7.90 3.83 10.98
CA HIS A 186 -9.18 3.25 10.59
C HIS A 186 -10.20 4.33 10.22
N ALA A 187 -10.42 5.32 11.11
CA ALA A 187 -11.34 6.43 10.86
C ALA A 187 -10.93 7.26 9.63
N ILE A 188 -9.63 7.57 9.49
CA ILE A 188 -9.09 8.29 8.33
C ILE A 188 -9.35 7.50 7.03
N SER A 189 -9.13 6.19 7.03
CA SER A 189 -9.37 5.35 5.85
C SER A 189 -10.83 5.36 5.43
N GLN A 190 -11.76 5.34 6.39
CA GLN A 190 -13.20 5.44 6.12
C GLN A 190 -13.58 6.80 5.53
N ALA A 191 -13.10 7.90 6.14
CA ALA A 191 -13.34 9.25 5.64
C ALA A 191 -12.76 9.46 4.24
N MET A 192 -11.51 9.02 4.00
CA MET A 192 -10.88 9.11 2.69
C MET A 192 -11.68 8.40 1.57
N ARG A 193 -12.36 7.29 1.87
CA ARG A 193 -13.22 6.62 0.88
C ARG A 193 -14.34 7.52 0.41
N ALA A 194 -14.96 8.27 1.32
CA ALA A 194 -16.01 9.21 0.98
C ALA A 194 -15.46 10.43 0.23
N ASP A 195 -14.38 11.04 0.73
CA ASP A 195 -13.78 12.25 0.17
C ASP A 195 -13.25 12.04 -1.26
N LEU A 196 -12.72 10.87 -1.55
CA LEU A 196 -12.03 10.56 -2.81
C LEU A 196 -12.89 9.76 -3.80
N LEU A 197 -14.13 9.41 -3.43
CA LEU A 197 -15.02 8.57 -4.23
C LEU A 197 -15.28 9.16 -5.63
N ALA A 198 -15.62 10.44 -5.69
CA ALA A 198 -15.91 11.13 -6.96
C ALA A 198 -14.69 11.25 -7.89
N SER A 199 -13.48 11.11 -7.32
CA SER A 199 -12.22 11.17 -8.08
C SER A 199 -11.76 9.80 -8.59
N GLY A 200 -12.53 8.73 -8.37
CA GLY A 200 -12.19 7.37 -8.80
C GLY A 200 -10.98 6.78 -8.06
N ILE A 201 -10.66 7.29 -6.87
CA ILE A 201 -9.57 6.79 -6.04
C ILE A 201 -10.13 5.75 -5.07
N LYS A 202 -9.57 4.55 -5.09
CA LYS A 202 -9.88 3.49 -4.15
C LYS A 202 -9.07 3.66 -2.87
N VAL A 203 -9.64 3.29 -1.72
CA VAL A 203 -8.94 3.29 -0.43
C VAL A 203 -9.20 1.96 0.27
N THR A 204 -8.14 1.19 0.45
CA THR A 204 -8.15 -0.10 1.16
C THR A 204 -7.37 0.03 2.45
N GLU A 205 -7.95 -0.41 3.54
CA GLU A 205 -7.23 -0.59 4.81
C GLU A 205 -6.87 -2.06 4.99
N ILE A 206 -5.60 -2.34 5.24
CA ILE A 206 -5.12 -3.67 5.64
C ILE A 206 -4.90 -3.64 7.15
N ARG A 207 -5.56 -4.54 7.88
CA ARG A 207 -5.47 -4.66 9.34
C ARG A 207 -4.86 -6.00 9.74
N PRO A 208 -3.53 -6.08 9.84
CA PRO A 208 -2.87 -7.30 10.27
C PRO A 208 -3.05 -7.55 11.78
N GLY A 209 -3.04 -8.83 12.14
CA GLY A 209 -2.74 -9.31 13.48
C GLY A 209 -1.23 -9.32 13.73
N MET A 210 -0.71 -10.40 14.35
CA MET A 210 0.72 -10.57 14.58
C MET A 210 1.48 -10.83 13.27
N VAL A 211 2.41 -9.93 12.94
CA VAL A 211 3.33 -10.07 11.81
C VAL A 211 4.75 -10.02 12.33
N GLU A 212 5.53 -11.04 12.08
CA GLU A 212 6.94 -11.09 12.49
C GLU A 212 7.77 -10.18 11.60
N THR A 213 8.28 -9.11 12.18
CA THR A 213 9.12 -8.10 11.53
C THR A 213 9.98 -7.40 12.60
N GLU A 214 10.84 -6.47 12.18
CA GLU A 214 11.56 -5.58 13.13
C GLU A 214 10.64 -4.73 14.02
N PHE A 215 9.33 -4.78 13.82
CA PHE A 215 8.35 -3.95 14.53
C PHE A 215 8.39 -4.19 16.05
N SER A 216 8.51 -5.45 16.48
CA SER A 216 8.58 -5.79 17.91
C SER A 216 9.90 -5.32 18.52
N GLU A 217 11.01 -5.42 17.79
CA GLU A 217 12.31 -4.92 18.25
C GLU A 217 12.28 -3.38 18.41
N VAL A 218 11.69 -2.66 17.46
CA VAL A 218 11.49 -1.20 17.56
C VAL A 218 10.60 -0.86 18.76
N ARG A 219 9.53 -1.61 18.98
CA ARG A 219 8.60 -1.42 20.09
C ARG A 219 9.30 -1.50 21.45
N PHE A 220 10.23 -2.42 21.60
CA PHE A 220 10.96 -2.65 22.84
C PHE A 220 12.36 -2.00 22.85
N HIS A 221 12.55 -0.93 22.08
CA HIS A 221 13.80 -0.14 22.07
C HIS A 221 15.07 -0.97 21.82
N GLY A 222 14.96 -2.03 21.00
CA GLY A 222 16.07 -2.93 20.67
C GLY A 222 16.22 -4.13 21.62
N ASP A 223 15.34 -4.30 22.59
CA ASP A 223 15.27 -5.53 23.41
C ASP A 223 14.76 -6.70 22.56
N LYS A 224 15.72 -7.39 21.97
CA LYS A 224 15.45 -8.50 21.06
C LYS A 224 14.82 -9.70 21.76
N GLU A 225 15.25 -10.00 22.98
CA GLU A 225 14.70 -11.13 23.75
C GLU A 225 13.21 -10.91 24.05
N ARG A 226 12.83 -9.69 24.42
CA ARG A 226 11.43 -9.32 24.64
C ARG A 226 10.63 -9.30 23.33
N ALA A 227 11.26 -8.89 22.22
CA ALA A 227 10.65 -8.88 20.91
C ALA A 227 10.36 -10.30 20.40
N ASP A 228 11.32 -11.22 20.53
CA ASP A 228 11.17 -12.61 20.09
C ASP A 228 10.05 -13.32 20.87
N ARG A 229 9.95 -13.09 22.19
CA ARG A 229 8.90 -13.68 23.05
C ARG A 229 7.47 -13.31 22.65
N VAL A 230 7.27 -12.25 21.88
CA VAL A 230 5.93 -11.89 21.37
C VAL A 230 5.32 -13.03 20.57
N TYR A 231 6.15 -13.75 19.83
CA TYR A 231 5.73 -14.80 18.90
C TYR A 231 5.81 -16.23 19.46
N ASP A 232 6.21 -16.40 20.72
CA ASP A 232 6.33 -17.72 21.35
C ASP A 232 5.04 -18.54 21.21
N GLY A 233 5.16 -19.74 20.64
CA GLY A 233 4.05 -20.68 20.43
C GLY A 233 3.03 -20.27 19.37
N VAL A 234 3.32 -19.25 18.57
CA VAL A 234 2.49 -18.79 17.44
C VAL A 234 3.31 -18.83 16.16
N GLU A 235 2.70 -19.26 15.07
CA GLU A 235 3.21 -19.06 13.73
C GLU A 235 2.65 -17.71 13.20
N PRO A 236 3.43 -16.61 13.27
CA PRO A 236 2.95 -15.29 12.90
C PRO A 236 2.83 -15.16 11.38
N LEU A 237 2.11 -14.13 10.92
CA LEU A 237 2.22 -13.70 9.53
C LEU A 237 3.60 -13.11 9.26
N THR A 238 3.97 -13.09 8.01
CA THR A 238 5.19 -12.45 7.50
C THR A 238 4.87 -11.14 6.76
N GLY A 239 5.89 -10.36 6.46
CA GLY A 239 5.72 -9.18 5.59
C GLY A 239 5.23 -9.56 4.20
N GLU A 240 5.64 -10.72 3.71
CA GLU A 240 5.29 -11.29 2.41
C GLU A 240 3.80 -11.64 2.33
N ASP A 241 3.19 -12.19 3.38
CA ASP A 241 1.75 -12.49 3.42
C ASP A 241 0.92 -11.21 3.24
N ILE A 242 1.35 -10.12 3.89
CA ILE A 242 0.69 -8.83 3.75
C ILE A 242 0.90 -8.24 2.36
N ALA A 243 2.10 -8.39 1.81
CA ALA A 243 2.42 -7.93 0.45
C ALA A 243 1.60 -8.65 -0.62
N GLU A 244 1.36 -9.96 -0.47
CA GLU A 244 0.48 -10.73 -1.35
C GLU A 244 -0.95 -10.20 -1.31
N ALA A 245 -1.50 -9.93 -0.13
CA ALA A 245 -2.84 -9.38 0.01
C ALA A 245 -2.98 -7.99 -0.64
N ILE A 246 -1.97 -7.12 -0.49
CA ILE A 246 -1.92 -5.81 -1.14
C ILE A 246 -1.88 -5.97 -2.67
N ALA A 247 -0.99 -6.85 -3.18
CA ALA A 247 -0.83 -7.08 -4.61
C ALA A 247 -2.12 -7.63 -5.23
N TRP A 248 -2.76 -8.59 -4.56
CA TRP A 248 -4.06 -9.13 -5.00
C TRP A 248 -5.13 -8.03 -5.08
N ALA A 249 -5.29 -7.22 -4.02
CA ALA A 249 -6.29 -6.16 -4.00
C ALA A 249 -6.02 -5.06 -5.04
N ALA A 250 -4.73 -4.79 -5.34
CA ALA A 250 -4.33 -3.81 -6.35
C ALA A 250 -4.68 -4.22 -7.79
N GLN A 251 -4.83 -5.53 -8.05
CA GLN A 251 -5.14 -6.08 -9.37
C GLN A 251 -6.65 -6.23 -9.65
N LEU A 252 -7.50 -5.98 -8.66
CA LEU A 252 -8.94 -6.10 -8.82
C LEU A 252 -9.47 -5.16 -9.91
N PRO A 253 -10.53 -5.56 -10.64
CA PRO A 253 -11.15 -4.74 -11.68
C PRO A 253 -11.46 -3.32 -11.19
N ALA A 254 -11.47 -2.36 -12.10
CA ALA A 254 -11.64 -0.94 -11.76
C ALA A 254 -12.90 -0.64 -10.94
N HIS A 255 -14.00 -1.35 -11.20
CA HIS A 255 -15.28 -1.19 -10.50
C HIS A 255 -15.35 -1.88 -9.14
N MET A 256 -14.32 -2.64 -8.76
CA MET A 256 -14.29 -3.43 -7.51
C MET A 256 -13.26 -2.85 -6.55
N THR A 257 -13.64 -2.72 -5.29
CA THR A 257 -12.76 -2.27 -4.18
C THR A 257 -12.94 -3.18 -2.98
N VAL A 258 -11.84 -3.53 -2.34
CA VAL A 258 -11.82 -4.07 -0.98
C VAL A 258 -11.65 -2.89 -0.03
N ASN A 259 -12.64 -2.60 0.78
CA ASN A 259 -12.57 -1.48 1.72
C ASN A 259 -11.65 -1.80 2.90
N GLU A 260 -11.75 -3.00 3.43
CA GLU A 260 -11.03 -3.44 4.63
C GLU A 260 -10.68 -4.91 4.51
N MET A 261 -9.48 -5.26 4.96
CA MET A 261 -9.02 -6.64 5.00
C MET A 261 -8.31 -6.89 6.34
N VAL A 262 -8.86 -7.79 7.13
CA VAL A 262 -8.26 -8.27 8.38
C VAL A 262 -7.52 -9.57 8.08
N LEU A 263 -6.22 -9.59 8.37
CA LEU A 263 -5.35 -10.74 8.13
C LEU A 263 -4.76 -11.19 9.47
N MET A 264 -5.04 -12.41 9.86
CA MET A 264 -4.66 -12.94 11.17
C MET A 264 -3.87 -14.24 11.02
N PRO A 265 -2.88 -14.49 11.87
CA PRO A 265 -2.38 -15.85 12.05
C PRO A 265 -3.54 -16.80 12.35
N SER A 266 -3.50 -18.03 11.88
CA SER A 266 -4.56 -19.01 12.12
C SER A 266 -4.78 -19.32 13.61
N GLN A 267 -3.79 -18.99 14.45
CA GLN A 267 -3.83 -19.16 15.90
C GLN A 267 -4.29 -17.89 16.65
N GLN A 268 -4.57 -16.80 15.96
CA GLN A 268 -5.02 -15.54 16.57
C GLN A 268 -6.42 -15.20 16.10
N ALA A 269 -7.37 -15.13 17.02
CA ALA A 269 -8.78 -14.81 16.74
C ALA A 269 -9.14 -13.34 17.02
N GLY A 270 -8.29 -12.59 17.75
CA GLY A 270 -8.48 -11.19 18.10
C GLY A 270 -7.28 -10.64 18.85
N ALA A 271 -7.35 -9.39 19.32
CA ALA A 271 -6.24 -8.77 20.03
C ALA A 271 -5.85 -9.50 21.33
N TYR A 272 -6.83 -10.13 21.98
CA TYR A 272 -6.66 -10.87 23.24
C TYR A 272 -6.66 -12.39 23.09
N TYR A 273 -7.12 -12.89 21.96
CA TYR A 273 -7.36 -14.32 21.79
C TYR A 273 -6.31 -14.92 20.87
N THR A 274 -5.32 -15.55 21.48
CA THR A 274 -4.24 -16.25 20.77
C THR A 274 -4.07 -17.64 21.38
N HIS A 275 -4.18 -18.67 20.54
CA HIS A 275 -3.88 -20.05 20.93
C HIS A 275 -2.39 -20.31 20.75
N ARG A 276 -1.63 -20.36 21.85
CA ARG A 276 -0.20 -20.67 21.83
C ARG A 276 0.02 -22.17 21.98
N LYS A 277 0.83 -22.74 21.10
CA LYS A 277 1.28 -24.13 21.22
C LYS A 277 2.45 -24.16 22.21
N ASN A 278 2.42 -25.14 23.14
CA ASN A 278 3.50 -25.41 24.08
C ASN A 278 4.72 -25.99 23.37
#